data_6c1d244c38bdb572768168ae0bbfc560
#
_entry.id   6c1d244c38bdb572768168ae0bbfc560
#
_cell.length_a   1.000
_cell.length_b   1.000
_cell.length_c   1.000
_cell.angle_alpha   90.00
_cell.angle_beta   90.00
_cell.angle_gamma   90.00
#
_symmetry.space_group_name_H-M   'P 1'
#
loop_
_entity.id
_entity.type
_entity.pdbx_description
1 polymer ?
#
loop_
_entity_poly.entity_id
_entity_poly.type
_entity_poly.pdbx_seq_one_letter_code
_entity_poly.pdbx_strand_id
1 'polypeptide(L)'
;MELYTVYRFLVRIRRLKWLWWSLALLAVFVYSGYQANLFIDREFRVAEELPFYHVGPRHNDDTLRVAVIGDSWAEWHMTLNCDTLFKIYGGRLTSKPIKCITRGKGGAKSKDVYYYMFRSHTQEQSWTHDICTQPLLEEHPDYCVIMVGINDTWKKRPISYYTGNYRLIIRLLLANQIRPVVMEIPDFEMGEWLDTHRRRQRYLYRIYSYFTGVVEDDIIPFREGLKDMLKETGLGDSVLFIPADHWIPKNHQYSEEIYQEDHVHINYQGYHVLDSCIVTEIIHDYNKRAKYGAK
;
A
#
# COMPACT_ATOMS: atom_id res chain seq x y z
N MET A 1 13.42 37.30 -66.08
CA MET A 1 12.99 35.88 -65.89
C MET A 1 13.70 35.18 -64.71
N GLU A 2 14.88 35.55 -64.36
CA GLU A 2 15.71 34.91 -63.31
C GLU A 2 15.27 35.17 -61.86
N LEU A 3 14.89 36.39 -61.53
CA LEU A 3 14.47 36.78 -60.17
C LEU A 3 13.24 35.97 -59.65
N TYR A 4 12.29 35.71 -60.49
CA TYR A 4 11.09 34.93 -60.16
C TYR A 4 11.40 33.45 -59.88
N THR A 5 12.37 32.88 -60.58
CA THR A 5 12.82 31.51 -60.39
C THR A 5 13.56 31.38 -59.04
N VAL A 6 14.43 32.33 -58.72
CA VAL A 6 15.13 32.38 -57.43
C VAL A 6 14.16 32.53 -56.28
N TYR A 7 13.15 33.42 -56.38
CA TYR A 7 12.12 33.57 -55.38
C TYR A 7 11.34 32.28 -55.12
N ARG A 8 10.89 31.59 -56.18
CA ARG A 8 10.21 30.29 -56.03
C ARG A 8 11.08 29.22 -55.39
N PHE A 9 12.38 29.20 -55.69
CA PHE A 9 13.34 28.27 -55.08
C PHE A 9 13.53 28.55 -53.59
N LEU A 10 13.70 29.79 -53.19
CA LEU A 10 13.82 30.22 -51.78
C LEU A 10 12.54 29.90 -50.97
N VAL A 11 11.37 30.15 -51.53
CA VAL A 11 10.08 29.80 -50.93
C VAL A 11 9.96 28.27 -50.74
N ARG A 12 10.42 27.48 -51.73
CA ARG A 12 10.43 26.02 -51.65
C ARG A 12 11.37 25.51 -50.54
N ILE A 13 12.58 26.05 -50.45
CA ILE A 13 13.53 25.72 -49.37
C ILE A 13 12.96 26.09 -47.97
N ARG A 14 12.32 27.26 -47.89
CA ARG A 14 11.68 27.70 -46.63
C ARG A 14 10.54 26.78 -46.21
N ARG A 15 9.69 26.33 -47.16
CA ARG A 15 8.64 25.32 -46.94
C ARG A 15 9.22 23.98 -46.53
N LEU A 16 10.31 23.54 -47.17
CA LEU A 16 10.99 22.29 -46.79
C LEU A 16 11.55 22.36 -45.33
N LYS A 17 12.15 23.49 -44.93
CA LYS A 17 12.59 23.66 -43.55
C LYS A 17 11.44 23.58 -42.55
N TRP A 18 10.31 24.19 -42.81
CA TRP A 18 9.13 24.07 -42.00
C TRP A 18 8.61 22.63 -41.92
N LEU A 19 8.61 21.92 -43.01
CA LEU A 19 8.22 20.50 -43.07
C LEU A 19 9.12 19.66 -42.17
N TRP A 20 10.44 19.84 -42.24
CA TRP A 20 11.40 19.13 -41.39
C TRP A 20 11.21 19.45 -39.93
N TRP A 21 10.99 20.72 -39.56
CA TRP A 21 10.69 21.09 -38.20
C TRP A 21 9.39 20.47 -37.69
N SER A 22 8.35 20.45 -38.52
CA SER A 22 7.08 19.82 -38.18
C SER A 22 7.22 18.31 -37.95
N LEU A 23 7.99 17.63 -38.81
CA LEU A 23 8.29 16.21 -38.67
C LEU A 23 9.14 15.93 -37.40
N ALA A 24 10.13 16.77 -37.13
CA ALA A 24 10.94 16.66 -35.90
C ALA A 24 10.08 16.85 -34.65
N LEU A 25 9.21 17.85 -34.62
CA LEU A 25 8.27 18.07 -33.53
C LEU A 25 7.29 16.91 -33.35
N LEU A 26 6.77 16.37 -34.45
CA LEU A 26 5.90 15.18 -34.41
C LEU A 26 6.67 13.96 -33.88
N ALA A 27 7.90 13.75 -34.31
CA ALA A 27 8.74 12.64 -33.81
C ALA A 27 9.02 12.79 -32.29
N VAL A 28 9.34 14.00 -31.83
CA VAL A 28 9.50 14.29 -30.40
C VAL A 28 8.21 14.04 -29.63
N PHE A 29 7.09 14.46 -30.17
CA PHE A 29 5.78 14.24 -29.53
C PHE A 29 5.43 12.76 -29.43
N VAL A 30 5.59 12.00 -30.53
CA VAL A 30 5.36 10.54 -30.56
C VAL A 30 6.31 9.81 -29.60
N TYR A 31 7.59 10.16 -29.61
CA TYR A 31 8.58 9.58 -28.70
C TYR A 31 8.26 9.90 -27.24
N SER A 32 7.90 11.15 -26.92
CA SER A 32 7.50 11.55 -25.57
C SER A 32 6.23 10.82 -25.12
N GLY A 33 5.24 10.67 -25.98
CA GLY A 33 4.03 9.89 -25.72
C GLY A 33 4.34 8.41 -25.48
N TYR A 34 5.24 7.82 -26.26
CA TYR A 34 5.69 6.44 -26.06
C TYR A 34 6.41 6.27 -24.70
N GLN A 35 7.32 7.17 -24.34
CA GLN A 35 8.02 7.14 -23.04
C GLN A 35 7.05 7.35 -21.87
N ALA A 36 6.09 8.25 -22.01
CA ALA A 36 5.05 8.46 -21.01
C ALA A 36 4.19 7.20 -20.81
N ASN A 37 3.82 6.54 -21.91
CA ASN A 37 3.05 5.29 -21.83
C ASN A 37 3.83 4.16 -21.16
N LEU A 38 5.12 3.99 -21.46
CA LEU A 38 6.00 3.03 -20.80
C LEU A 38 6.14 3.33 -19.31
N PHE A 39 6.26 4.61 -18.95
CA PHE A 39 6.34 5.03 -17.56
C PHE A 39 5.04 4.71 -16.80
N ILE A 40 3.88 5.06 -17.38
CA ILE A 40 2.56 4.78 -16.81
C ILE A 40 2.36 3.27 -16.63
N ASP A 41 2.65 2.47 -17.66
CA ASP A 41 2.53 1.01 -17.59
C ASP A 41 3.40 0.44 -16.44
N ARG A 42 4.65 0.84 -16.34
CA ARG A 42 5.55 0.39 -15.28
C ARG A 42 5.06 0.80 -13.89
N GLU A 43 4.60 2.06 -13.73
CA GLU A 43 4.17 2.61 -12.46
C GLU A 43 2.83 2.04 -11.99
N PHE A 44 1.95 1.67 -12.92
CA PHE A 44 0.58 1.20 -12.62
C PHE A 44 0.39 -0.31 -12.76
N ARG A 45 1.42 -1.03 -13.19
CA ARG A 45 1.37 -2.48 -13.27
C ARG A 45 1.49 -3.10 -11.88
N VAL A 46 0.68 -4.12 -11.61
CA VAL A 46 0.83 -5.01 -10.46
C VAL A 46 2.27 -5.53 -10.38
N ALA A 47 2.77 -5.82 -9.20
CA ALA A 47 4.07 -6.45 -9.02
C ALA A 47 4.15 -7.77 -9.82
N GLU A 48 5.34 -8.09 -10.29
CA GLU A 48 5.63 -9.42 -10.78
C GLU A 48 5.61 -10.39 -9.60
N GLU A 49 4.91 -11.52 -9.79
CA GLU A 49 4.86 -12.54 -8.74
C GLU A 49 6.22 -13.22 -8.62
N LEU A 50 6.87 -13.00 -7.49
CA LEU A 50 8.16 -13.62 -7.20
C LEU A 50 7.97 -15.05 -6.69
N PRO A 51 8.96 -15.94 -6.89
CA PRO A 51 8.93 -17.29 -6.31
C PRO A 51 8.72 -17.22 -4.81
N PHE A 52 7.77 -17.99 -4.28
CA PHE A 52 7.54 -18.04 -2.85
C PHE A 52 8.75 -18.65 -2.15
N TYR A 53 9.19 -18.00 -1.08
CA TYR A 53 10.11 -18.61 -0.13
C TYR A 53 9.32 -19.20 1.04
N HIS A 54 9.90 -20.18 1.71
CA HIS A 54 9.31 -20.77 2.89
C HIS A 54 10.07 -20.31 4.12
N VAL A 55 9.35 -19.78 5.09
CA VAL A 55 9.90 -19.48 6.40
C VAL A 55 10.14 -20.77 7.18
N GLY A 56 11.01 -20.68 8.19
CA GLY A 56 11.34 -21.82 9.04
C GLY A 56 10.13 -22.44 9.76
N PRO A 57 10.31 -23.51 10.52
CA PRO A 57 9.23 -24.15 11.25
C PRO A 57 8.66 -23.21 12.31
N ARG A 58 7.38 -23.40 12.66
CA ARG A 58 6.75 -22.69 13.78
C ARG A 58 7.50 -22.92 15.07
N HIS A 59 7.52 -21.90 15.91
CA HIS A 59 8.03 -22.03 17.27
C HIS A 59 7.17 -23.01 18.07
N ASN A 60 7.83 -23.82 18.89
CA ASN A 60 7.17 -24.81 19.74
C ASN A 60 6.95 -24.24 21.17
N ASP A 61 6.57 -22.99 21.27
CA ASP A 61 6.19 -22.34 22.52
C ASP A 61 4.72 -21.87 22.48
N ASP A 62 4.20 -21.44 23.60
CA ASP A 62 2.80 -21.02 23.72
C ASP A 62 2.57 -19.52 23.40
N THR A 63 3.56 -18.86 22.77
CA THR A 63 3.49 -17.42 22.45
C THR A 63 2.71 -17.19 21.16
N LEU A 64 1.69 -16.33 21.20
CA LEU A 64 1.01 -15.82 20.03
C LEU A 64 1.86 -14.72 19.40
N ARG A 65 2.33 -14.93 18.16
CA ARG A 65 3.18 -14.00 17.44
C ARG A 65 2.39 -13.24 16.39
N VAL A 66 2.51 -11.94 16.41
CA VAL A 66 1.86 -11.05 15.45
C VAL A 66 2.93 -10.19 14.76
N ALA A 67 2.91 -10.19 13.45
CA ALA A 67 3.64 -9.23 12.64
C ALA A 67 2.73 -8.08 12.22
N VAL A 68 3.26 -6.88 12.11
CA VAL A 68 2.59 -5.74 11.48
C VAL A 68 3.47 -5.23 10.35
N ILE A 69 2.95 -5.19 9.14
CA ILE A 69 3.64 -4.68 7.96
C ILE A 69 2.82 -3.61 7.27
N GLY A 70 3.47 -2.65 6.63
CA GLY A 70 2.70 -1.64 5.91
C GLY A 70 3.47 -0.39 5.51
N ASP A 71 2.70 0.67 5.37
CA ASP A 71 3.15 2.01 4.98
C ASP A 71 3.49 2.89 6.18
N SER A 72 3.20 4.19 6.10
CA SER A 72 3.44 5.13 7.20
C SER A 72 2.68 4.78 8.48
N TRP A 73 1.55 4.10 8.39
CA TRP A 73 0.81 3.67 9.58
C TRP A 73 1.58 2.58 10.35
N ALA A 74 2.19 1.63 9.67
CA ALA A 74 3.09 0.68 10.31
C ALA A 74 4.40 1.34 10.78
N GLU A 75 4.95 2.32 10.05
CA GLU A 75 6.14 3.07 10.46
C GLU A 75 5.88 3.87 11.74
N TRP A 76 4.75 4.57 11.85
CA TRP A 76 4.37 5.28 13.07
C TRP A 76 4.07 4.34 14.23
N HIS A 77 3.41 3.20 13.98
CA HIS A 77 3.20 2.15 14.97
C HIS A 77 4.53 1.69 15.58
N MET A 78 5.53 1.42 14.75
CA MET A 78 6.89 1.07 15.17
C MET A 78 7.56 2.22 15.94
N THR A 79 7.49 3.45 15.42
CA THR A 79 8.14 4.63 15.99
C THR A 79 7.57 4.99 17.37
N LEU A 80 6.27 4.83 17.55
CA LEU A 80 5.58 5.07 18.82
C LEU A 80 5.64 3.88 19.78
N ASN A 81 6.36 2.80 19.43
CA ASN A 81 6.48 1.58 20.21
C ASN A 81 5.12 0.93 20.55
N CYS A 82 4.17 1.00 19.60
CA CYS A 82 2.83 0.47 19.78
C CYS A 82 2.78 -1.07 19.84
N ASP A 83 3.86 -1.78 19.48
CA ASP A 83 4.01 -3.23 19.71
C ASP A 83 3.68 -3.63 21.16
N THR A 84 3.94 -2.73 22.13
CA THR A 84 3.63 -2.95 23.54
C THR A 84 2.13 -3.00 23.83
N LEU A 85 1.30 -2.33 23.02
CA LEU A 85 -0.16 -2.31 23.16
C LEU A 85 -0.75 -3.69 22.93
N PHE A 86 -0.20 -4.47 22.00
CA PHE A 86 -0.61 -5.85 21.76
C PHE A 86 -0.44 -6.72 23.02
N LYS A 87 0.65 -6.55 23.74
CA LYS A 87 0.88 -7.23 25.02
C LYS A 87 -0.09 -6.78 26.09
N ILE A 88 -0.37 -5.48 26.18
CA ILE A 88 -1.28 -4.90 27.17
C ILE A 88 -2.72 -5.39 26.96
N TYR A 89 -3.22 -5.26 25.73
CA TYR A 89 -4.60 -5.67 25.40
C TYR A 89 -4.75 -7.18 25.41
N GLY A 90 -3.78 -7.90 24.84
CA GLY A 90 -3.79 -9.35 24.83
C GLY A 90 -3.77 -9.97 26.23
N GLY A 91 -2.96 -9.44 27.14
CA GLY A 91 -2.91 -9.91 28.51
C GLY A 91 -4.22 -9.77 29.29
N ARG A 92 -5.17 -8.97 28.80
CA ARG A 92 -6.53 -8.86 29.37
C ARG A 92 -7.50 -9.92 28.80
N LEU A 93 -7.19 -10.49 27.63
CA LEU A 93 -8.09 -11.34 26.87
C LEU A 93 -7.65 -12.80 26.83
N THR A 94 -6.36 -13.07 27.05
CA THR A 94 -5.80 -14.42 27.05
C THR A 94 -4.63 -14.53 28.04
N SER A 95 -4.41 -15.75 28.55
CA SER A 95 -3.22 -16.07 29.36
C SER A 95 -1.96 -16.32 28.51
N LYS A 96 -2.09 -16.42 27.19
CA LYS A 96 -0.94 -16.63 26.30
C LYS A 96 -0.09 -15.37 26.19
N PRO A 97 1.24 -15.49 26.27
CA PRO A 97 2.11 -14.36 25.92
C PRO A 97 1.87 -13.90 24.48
N ILE A 98 1.85 -12.60 24.26
CA ILE A 98 1.74 -12.01 22.91
C ILE A 98 3.04 -11.27 22.62
N LYS A 99 3.62 -11.57 21.43
CA LYS A 99 4.76 -10.86 20.85
C LYS A 99 4.30 -10.18 19.58
N CYS A 100 4.43 -8.87 19.50
CA CYS A 100 4.22 -8.11 18.27
C CYS A 100 5.54 -7.56 17.77
N ILE A 101 5.74 -7.54 16.45
CA ILE A 101 6.88 -6.91 15.80
C ILE A 101 6.38 -6.19 14.55
N THR A 102 6.73 -4.92 14.43
CA THR A 102 6.28 -4.07 13.33
C THR A 102 7.43 -3.70 12.39
N ARG A 103 7.13 -3.65 11.10
CA ARG A 103 7.98 -3.06 10.06
C ARG A 103 7.11 -2.29 9.07
N GLY A 104 7.44 -1.02 8.85
CA GLY A 104 6.72 -0.16 7.92
C GLY A 104 7.61 0.89 7.29
N LYS A 105 7.15 1.47 6.18
CA LYS A 105 7.84 2.54 5.47
C LYS A 105 6.88 3.59 4.96
N GLY A 106 7.05 4.82 5.40
CA GLY A 106 6.25 5.97 4.96
C GLY A 106 6.25 6.13 3.44
N GLY A 107 5.06 6.37 2.90
CA GLY A 107 4.87 6.53 1.48
C GLY A 107 4.88 5.23 0.65
N ALA A 108 5.03 4.05 1.28
CA ALA A 108 4.98 2.77 0.59
C ALA A 108 3.57 2.50 0.03
N LYS A 109 3.51 1.96 -1.19
CA LYS A 109 2.31 1.45 -1.83
C LYS A 109 2.22 -0.06 -1.61
N SER A 110 1.08 -0.65 -1.89
CA SER A 110 0.88 -2.11 -1.82
C SER A 110 1.97 -2.90 -2.55
N LYS A 111 2.40 -2.43 -3.73
CA LYS A 111 3.51 -3.01 -4.50
C LYS A 111 4.85 -2.95 -3.75
N ASP A 112 5.13 -1.84 -3.09
CA ASP A 112 6.37 -1.65 -2.36
C ASP A 112 6.40 -2.61 -1.15
N VAL A 113 5.29 -2.70 -0.40
CA VAL A 113 5.13 -3.63 0.73
C VAL A 113 5.34 -5.07 0.29
N TYR A 114 4.74 -5.48 -0.84
CA TYR A 114 4.98 -6.82 -1.39
C TYR A 114 6.47 -7.10 -1.64
N TYR A 115 7.19 -6.17 -2.28
CA TYR A 115 8.62 -6.35 -2.53
C TYR A 115 9.47 -6.32 -1.26
N TYR A 116 9.09 -5.56 -0.23
CA TYR A 116 9.79 -5.55 1.05
C TYR A 116 9.75 -6.92 1.75
N MET A 117 8.74 -7.73 1.50
CA MET A 117 8.64 -9.09 2.04
C MET A 117 9.73 -10.03 1.51
N PHE A 118 10.40 -9.69 0.39
CA PHE A 118 11.52 -10.45 -0.18
C PHE A 118 12.89 -9.83 0.13
N ARG A 119 12.94 -8.78 0.92
CA ARG A 119 14.22 -8.15 1.32
C ARG A 119 14.67 -8.67 2.66
N SER A 120 15.95 -9.10 2.69
CA SER A 120 16.67 -9.53 3.89
C SER A 120 17.77 -8.54 4.27
N HIS A 121 18.24 -8.60 5.51
CA HIS A 121 19.35 -7.75 6.00
C HIS A 121 20.63 -7.87 5.18
N THR A 122 20.86 -9.01 4.54
CA THR A 122 22.07 -9.26 3.74
C THR A 122 22.08 -8.50 2.42
N GLN A 123 20.92 -7.99 1.96
CA GLN A 123 20.76 -7.29 0.68
C GLN A 123 20.69 -5.79 0.84
N GLU A 124 20.81 -5.27 2.06
CA GLU A 124 20.46 -3.88 2.36
C GLU A 124 21.63 -3.04 2.80
N GLN A 125 21.58 -1.76 2.40
CA GLN A 125 22.39 -0.72 3.00
C GLN A 125 21.83 -0.35 4.39
N SER A 126 22.69 0.09 5.29
CA SER A 126 22.33 0.35 6.69
C SER A 126 21.11 1.27 6.92
N TRP A 127 20.79 2.12 5.96
CA TRP A 127 19.66 3.07 6.05
C TRP A 127 18.33 2.50 5.51
N THR A 128 18.30 1.23 5.07
CA THR A 128 17.09 0.55 4.54
C THR A 128 16.58 -0.57 5.44
N HIS A 129 17.13 -0.74 6.65
CA HIS A 129 16.74 -1.81 7.57
C HIS A 129 15.25 -1.83 7.94
N ASP A 130 14.64 -0.66 8.03
CA ASP A 130 13.23 -0.47 8.37
C ASP A 130 12.26 -0.93 7.27
N ILE A 131 12.74 -1.16 6.05
CA ILE A 131 11.92 -1.65 4.93
C ILE A 131 12.14 -3.13 4.61
N CYS A 132 12.84 -3.83 5.47
CA CYS A 132 13.14 -5.24 5.35
C CYS A 132 12.15 -6.05 6.17
N THR A 133 11.18 -6.71 5.52
CA THR A 133 10.14 -7.45 6.23
C THR A 133 10.33 -8.97 6.18
N GLN A 134 11.22 -9.49 5.35
CA GLN A 134 11.51 -10.92 5.32
C GLN A 134 11.95 -11.48 6.68
N PRO A 135 12.90 -10.87 7.43
CA PRO A 135 13.32 -11.38 8.74
C PRO A 135 12.19 -11.42 9.77
N LEU A 136 11.21 -10.50 9.65
CA LEU A 136 10.02 -10.51 10.49
C LEU A 136 9.14 -11.73 10.19
N LEU A 137 9.00 -12.10 8.91
CA LEU A 137 8.27 -13.30 8.52
C LEU A 137 9.01 -14.58 8.86
N GLU A 138 10.35 -14.57 8.88
CA GLU A 138 11.19 -15.68 9.31
C GLU A 138 11.01 -16.03 10.80
N GLU A 139 10.55 -15.08 11.63
CA GLU A 139 10.08 -15.32 13.01
C GLU A 139 8.79 -16.16 13.05
N HIS A 140 8.24 -16.54 11.92
CA HIS A 140 7.04 -17.34 11.73
C HIS A 140 5.85 -16.84 12.60
N PRO A 141 5.34 -15.62 12.36
CA PRO A 141 4.21 -15.11 13.11
C PRO A 141 2.94 -15.94 12.81
N ASP A 142 2.05 -16.06 13.79
CA ASP A 142 0.73 -16.69 13.60
C ASP A 142 -0.19 -15.82 12.76
N TYR A 143 -0.08 -14.50 12.93
CA TYR A 143 -0.85 -13.46 12.23
C TYR A 143 0.05 -12.39 11.67
N CYS A 144 -0.33 -11.85 10.51
CA CYS A 144 0.33 -10.68 9.92
C CYS A 144 -0.70 -9.61 9.57
N VAL A 145 -0.66 -8.50 10.29
CA VAL A 145 -1.51 -7.32 10.05
C VAL A 145 -0.93 -6.54 8.89
N ILE A 146 -1.77 -6.20 7.92
CA ILE A 146 -1.39 -5.50 6.70
C ILE A 146 -2.01 -4.10 6.73
N MET A 147 -1.20 -3.07 6.98
CA MET A 147 -1.59 -1.66 7.04
C MET A 147 -1.09 -0.94 5.79
N VAL A 148 -1.80 -1.07 4.67
CA VAL A 148 -1.40 -0.46 3.39
C VAL A 148 -2.61 -0.11 2.54
N GLY A 149 -2.48 0.93 1.72
CA GLY A 149 -3.50 1.31 0.73
C GLY A 149 -3.71 2.81 0.63
N ILE A 150 -3.49 3.58 1.70
CA ILE A 150 -3.62 5.04 1.69
C ILE A 150 -2.77 5.65 0.57
N ASN A 151 -1.53 5.18 0.43
CA ASN A 151 -0.64 5.67 -0.64
C ASN A 151 -1.05 5.21 -2.03
N ASP A 152 -1.80 4.13 -2.16
CA ASP A 152 -2.34 3.69 -3.44
C ASP A 152 -3.47 4.62 -3.89
N THR A 153 -4.34 5.05 -2.96
CA THR A 153 -5.44 5.97 -3.24
C THR A 153 -4.93 7.36 -3.63
N TRP A 154 -4.17 8.01 -2.76
CA TRP A 154 -3.76 9.39 -3.00
C TRP A 154 -2.74 9.55 -4.12
N LYS A 155 -1.88 8.54 -4.40
CA LYS A 155 -1.01 8.50 -5.59
C LYS A 155 -1.74 8.04 -6.85
N LYS A 156 -3.08 7.94 -6.80
CA LYS A 156 -3.96 7.65 -7.94
C LYS A 156 -3.58 6.36 -8.67
N ARG A 157 -3.30 5.31 -7.92
CA ARG A 157 -3.06 3.99 -8.50
C ARG A 157 -4.40 3.37 -8.94
N PRO A 158 -4.43 2.59 -10.04
CA PRO A 158 -5.64 1.85 -10.40
C PRO A 158 -6.07 0.89 -9.29
N ILE A 159 -7.36 0.66 -9.13
CA ILE A 159 -7.88 -0.29 -8.14
C ILE A 159 -7.28 -1.68 -8.37
N SER A 160 -7.15 -2.11 -9.64
CA SER A 160 -6.51 -3.37 -10.00
C SER A 160 -5.05 -3.48 -9.57
N TYR A 161 -4.31 -2.36 -9.53
CA TYR A 161 -2.96 -2.31 -8.98
C TYR A 161 -2.98 -2.62 -7.48
N TYR A 162 -3.83 -1.94 -6.73
CA TYR A 162 -3.97 -2.13 -5.29
C TYR A 162 -4.38 -3.56 -4.94
N THR A 163 -5.51 -4.02 -5.49
CA THR A 163 -6.06 -5.35 -5.20
C THR A 163 -5.16 -6.49 -5.68
N GLY A 164 -4.50 -6.31 -6.84
CA GLY A 164 -3.55 -7.29 -7.37
C GLY A 164 -2.34 -7.47 -6.46
N ASN A 165 -1.73 -6.37 -5.99
CA ASN A 165 -0.60 -6.44 -5.06
C ASN A 165 -1.03 -6.98 -3.68
N TYR A 166 -2.21 -6.58 -3.19
CA TYR A 166 -2.76 -7.09 -1.94
C TYR A 166 -2.95 -8.61 -1.99
N ARG A 167 -3.47 -9.12 -3.11
CA ARG A 167 -3.59 -10.56 -3.36
C ARG A 167 -2.24 -11.29 -3.29
N LEU A 168 -1.17 -10.69 -3.86
CA LEU A 168 0.18 -11.28 -3.80
C LEU A 168 0.71 -11.33 -2.36
N ILE A 169 0.50 -10.28 -1.57
CA ILE A 169 0.86 -10.25 -0.14
C ILE A 169 0.14 -11.37 0.61
N ILE A 170 -1.19 -11.47 0.45
CA ILE A 170 -2.01 -12.51 1.11
C ILE A 170 -1.52 -13.91 0.72
N ARG A 171 -1.30 -14.17 -0.56
CA ARG A 171 -0.84 -15.48 -1.04
C ARG A 171 0.51 -15.89 -0.46
N LEU A 172 1.47 -14.97 -0.37
CA LEU A 172 2.77 -15.25 0.25
C LEU A 172 2.63 -15.59 1.73
N LEU A 173 1.79 -14.85 2.46
CA LEU A 173 1.53 -15.14 3.88
C LEU A 173 0.89 -16.51 4.06
N LEU A 174 -0.15 -16.83 3.28
CA LEU A 174 -0.85 -18.12 3.35
C LEU A 174 0.05 -19.28 2.95
N ALA A 175 0.91 -19.11 1.94
CA ALA A 175 1.90 -20.12 1.55
C ALA A 175 2.88 -20.46 2.70
N ASN A 176 3.08 -19.52 3.61
CA ASN A 176 3.88 -19.69 4.83
C ASN A 176 3.03 -20.00 6.08
N GLN A 177 1.77 -20.35 5.91
CA GLN A 177 0.85 -20.66 7.01
C GLN A 177 0.66 -19.50 8.02
N ILE A 178 0.93 -18.27 7.61
CA ILE A 178 0.71 -17.04 8.37
C ILE A 178 -0.69 -16.54 8.05
N ARG A 179 -1.52 -16.30 9.07
CA ARG A 179 -2.88 -15.79 8.90
C ARG A 179 -2.86 -14.30 8.56
N PRO A 180 -3.28 -13.85 7.36
CA PRO A 180 -3.36 -12.43 7.06
C PRO A 180 -4.46 -11.76 7.85
N VAL A 181 -4.17 -10.60 8.44
CA VAL A 181 -5.15 -9.66 9.00
C VAL A 181 -5.23 -8.47 8.05
N VAL A 182 -6.32 -8.41 7.31
CA VAL A 182 -6.54 -7.40 6.28
C VAL A 182 -7.26 -6.22 6.90
N MET A 183 -6.57 -5.09 7.00
CA MET A 183 -7.17 -3.84 7.44
C MET A 183 -7.85 -3.14 6.28
N GLU A 184 -9.14 -2.79 6.43
CA GLU A 184 -9.78 -1.88 5.49
C GLU A 184 -9.15 -0.49 5.60
N ILE A 185 -8.94 0.20 4.47
CA ILE A 185 -8.39 1.55 4.45
C ILE A 185 -9.32 2.44 5.29
N PRO A 186 -8.81 3.13 6.35
CA PRO A 186 -9.62 4.02 7.16
C PRO A 186 -10.04 5.27 6.37
N ASP A 187 -11.00 6.00 6.91
CA ASP A 187 -11.29 7.33 6.43
C ASP A 187 -10.11 8.25 6.78
N PHE A 188 -9.75 9.14 5.88
CA PHE A 188 -8.72 10.15 6.08
C PHE A 188 -9.02 11.37 5.22
N GLU A 189 -8.55 12.53 5.63
CA GLU A 189 -8.79 13.78 4.92
C GLU A 189 -7.52 14.25 4.24
N MET A 190 -7.48 14.07 2.91
CA MET A 190 -6.34 14.43 2.09
C MET A 190 -6.38 15.87 1.55
N GLY A 191 -7.57 16.50 1.55
CA GLY A 191 -7.77 17.81 0.94
C GLY A 191 -6.86 18.88 1.52
N GLU A 192 -6.82 19.01 2.82
CA GLU A 192 -5.94 19.98 3.53
C GLU A 192 -4.46 19.66 3.34
N TRP A 193 -4.10 18.39 3.42
CA TRP A 193 -2.71 17.95 3.21
C TRP A 193 -2.23 18.26 1.79
N LEU A 194 -3.06 18.04 0.78
CA LEU A 194 -2.74 18.37 -0.62
C LEU A 194 -2.60 19.87 -0.84
N ASP A 195 -3.36 20.68 -0.11
CA ASP A 195 -3.28 22.14 -0.23
C ASP A 195 -1.98 22.72 0.34
N THR A 196 -1.39 22.06 1.31
CA THR A 196 -0.07 22.42 1.87
C THR A 196 1.10 21.92 1.01
N HIS A 197 0.87 20.96 0.08
CA HIS A 197 1.91 20.32 -0.71
C HIS A 197 2.16 21.03 -2.05
N ARG A 198 3.39 20.84 -2.56
CA ARG A 198 3.94 21.54 -3.73
C ARG A 198 3.01 21.47 -4.94
N ARG A 199 2.75 22.61 -5.59
CA ARG A 199 1.94 22.73 -6.83
C ARG A 199 2.24 21.65 -7.89
N ARG A 200 3.52 21.23 -8.02
CA ARG A 200 3.95 20.18 -8.95
C ARG A 200 3.27 18.82 -8.69
N GLN A 201 3.12 18.42 -7.44
CA GLN A 201 2.50 17.13 -7.08
C GLN A 201 1.01 17.14 -7.40
N ARG A 202 0.31 18.26 -7.12
CA ARG A 202 -1.11 18.42 -7.48
C ARG A 202 -1.35 18.25 -8.98
N TYR A 203 -0.53 18.85 -9.82
CA TYR A 203 -0.66 18.69 -11.28
C TYR A 203 -0.40 17.24 -11.71
N LEU A 204 0.60 16.59 -11.14
CA LEU A 204 0.92 15.21 -11.47
C LEU A 204 -0.24 14.26 -11.08
N TYR A 205 -0.82 14.44 -9.90
CA TYR A 205 -1.95 13.60 -9.46
C TYR A 205 -3.22 13.85 -10.26
N ARG A 206 -3.50 15.09 -10.70
CA ARG A 206 -4.59 15.38 -11.64
C ARG A 206 -4.38 14.66 -12.98
N ILE A 207 -3.15 14.62 -13.48
CA ILE A 207 -2.82 13.85 -14.68
C ILE A 207 -3.05 12.35 -14.43
N TYR A 208 -2.60 11.82 -13.30
CA TYR A 208 -2.83 10.42 -12.96
C TYR A 208 -4.33 10.10 -12.79
N SER A 209 -5.09 10.95 -12.13
CA SER A 209 -6.56 10.80 -12.04
C SER A 209 -7.22 10.68 -13.40
N TYR A 210 -6.78 11.48 -14.38
CA TYR A 210 -7.30 11.39 -15.74
C TYR A 210 -7.05 10.03 -16.40
N PHE A 211 -5.88 9.43 -16.18
CA PHE A 211 -5.53 8.13 -16.75
C PHE A 211 -6.10 6.94 -15.96
N THR A 212 -6.24 7.06 -14.66
CA THR A 212 -6.66 5.95 -13.79
C THR A 212 -8.13 5.96 -13.46
N GLY A 213 -8.81 7.10 -13.67
CA GLY A 213 -10.21 7.30 -13.25
C GLY A 213 -10.38 7.44 -11.73
N VAL A 214 -9.29 7.43 -10.96
CA VAL A 214 -9.35 7.56 -9.50
C VAL A 214 -9.51 9.02 -9.13
N VAL A 215 -10.65 9.36 -8.52
CA VAL A 215 -10.96 10.72 -8.04
C VAL A 215 -10.24 10.99 -6.72
N GLU A 216 -10.00 12.26 -6.41
CA GLU A 216 -9.45 12.66 -5.10
C GLU A 216 -10.38 12.22 -3.97
N ASP A 217 -9.79 11.76 -2.87
CA ASP A 217 -10.45 11.38 -1.61
C ASP A 217 -11.50 10.25 -1.70
N ASP A 218 -11.60 9.57 -2.83
CA ASP A 218 -12.51 8.44 -2.99
C ASP A 218 -11.84 7.11 -2.61
N ILE A 219 -11.96 6.72 -1.34
CA ILE A 219 -11.47 5.44 -0.81
C ILE A 219 -12.46 4.30 -0.99
N ILE A 220 -13.73 4.60 -1.24
CA ILE A 220 -14.81 3.60 -1.34
C ILE A 220 -14.53 2.59 -2.44
N PRO A 221 -14.15 2.96 -3.68
CA PRO A 221 -13.82 1.99 -4.71
C PRO A 221 -12.65 1.05 -4.35
N PHE A 222 -11.70 1.52 -3.54
CA PHE A 222 -10.60 0.68 -3.07
C PHE A 222 -11.06 -0.32 -2.01
N ARG A 223 -11.93 0.10 -1.09
CA ARG A 223 -12.55 -0.79 -0.09
C ARG A 223 -13.40 -1.86 -0.77
N GLU A 224 -14.27 -1.46 -1.70
CA GLU A 224 -15.11 -2.39 -2.46
C GLU A 224 -14.26 -3.33 -3.30
N GLY A 225 -13.29 -2.82 -4.07
CA GLY A 225 -12.40 -3.63 -4.87
C GLY A 225 -11.59 -4.65 -4.05
N LEU A 226 -11.21 -4.30 -2.81
CA LEU A 226 -10.55 -5.25 -1.92
C LEU A 226 -11.52 -6.37 -1.48
N LYS A 227 -12.74 -6.04 -1.10
CA LYS A 227 -13.78 -7.02 -0.72
C LYS A 227 -14.14 -7.92 -1.91
N ASP A 228 -14.31 -7.34 -3.08
CA ASP A 228 -14.60 -8.09 -4.31
C ASP A 228 -13.44 -9.04 -4.66
N MET A 229 -12.21 -8.57 -4.60
CA MET A 229 -11.04 -9.42 -4.82
C MET A 229 -10.99 -10.59 -3.85
N LEU A 230 -11.23 -10.36 -2.57
CA LEU A 230 -11.28 -11.44 -1.56
C LEU A 230 -12.37 -12.47 -1.86
N LYS A 231 -13.54 -12.02 -2.27
CA LYS A 231 -14.67 -12.86 -2.64
C LYS A 231 -14.41 -13.65 -3.93
N GLU A 232 -13.98 -12.97 -4.98
CA GLU A 232 -13.75 -13.58 -6.31
C GLU A 232 -12.62 -14.62 -6.30
N THR A 233 -11.60 -14.39 -5.47
CA THR A 233 -10.47 -15.31 -5.33
C THR A 233 -10.70 -16.43 -4.31
N GLY A 234 -11.80 -16.41 -3.57
CA GLY A 234 -12.07 -17.35 -2.48
C GLY A 234 -11.14 -17.19 -1.27
N LEU A 235 -10.45 -16.05 -1.16
CA LEU A 235 -9.52 -15.77 -0.06
C LEU A 235 -10.22 -15.25 1.21
N GLY A 236 -11.50 -14.89 1.14
CA GLY A 236 -12.23 -14.27 2.25
C GLY A 236 -12.18 -15.09 3.54
N ASP A 237 -12.40 -16.41 3.46
CA ASP A 237 -12.34 -17.29 4.63
C ASP A 237 -10.90 -17.54 5.15
N SER A 238 -9.91 -17.27 4.31
CA SER A 238 -8.49 -17.47 4.63
C SER A 238 -7.84 -16.28 5.31
N VAL A 239 -8.54 -15.14 5.42
CA VAL A 239 -8.05 -13.93 6.06
C VAL A 239 -8.91 -13.56 7.26
N LEU A 240 -8.38 -12.75 8.15
CA LEU A 240 -9.15 -11.99 9.12
C LEU A 240 -9.34 -10.58 8.57
N PHE A 241 -10.55 -10.21 8.18
CA PHE A 241 -10.86 -8.89 7.66
C PHE A 241 -11.38 -7.99 8.77
N ILE A 242 -10.76 -6.81 8.96
CA ILE A 242 -11.15 -5.82 9.96
C ILE A 242 -11.67 -4.57 9.24
N PRO A 243 -13.00 -4.33 9.26
CA PRO A 243 -13.59 -3.12 8.70
C PRO A 243 -13.14 -1.87 9.43
N ALA A 244 -13.06 -0.75 8.73
CA ALA A 244 -12.65 0.54 9.33
C ALA A 244 -13.62 1.01 10.39
N ASP A 245 -14.92 0.76 10.25
CA ASP A 245 -15.96 1.15 11.20
C ASP A 245 -15.96 0.35 12.51
N HIS A 246 -15.15 -0.70 12.62
CA HIS A 246 -14.97 -1.43 13.90
C HIS A 246 -14.13 -0.67 14.91
N TRP A 247 -13.27 0.23 14.48
CA TRP A 247 -12.38 0.95 15.37
C TRP A 247 -12.49 2.48 15.26
N ILE A 248 -13.00 3.03 14.16
CA ILE A 248 -13.29 4.46 14.01
C ILE A 248 -14.75 4.71 14.40
N PRO A 249 -15.03 5.41 15.51
CA PRO A 249 -16.38 5.81 15.85
C PRO A 249 -16.95 6.74 14.77
N LYS A 250 -18.16 6.45 14.30
CA LYS A 250 -18.84 7.21 13.22
C LYS A 250 -18.93 8.72 13.46
N ASN A 251 -18.90 9.15 14.73
CA ASN A 251 -19.02 10.55 15.12
C ASN A 251 -17.65 11.27 15.28
N HIS A 252 -16.54 10.56 15.09
CA HIS A 252 -15.18 11.07 15.34
C HIS A 252 -14.26 10.77 14.17
N GLN A 253 -14.79 10.78 12.96
CA GLN A 253 -14.09 10.35 11.74
C GLN A 253 -12.73 11.04 11.56
N TYR A 254 -12.61 12.30 11.94
CA TYR A 254 -11.38 13.10 11.83
C TYR A 254 -11.07 13.84 13.14
N SER A 255 -11.47 13.28 14.31
CA SER A 255 -11.25 13.99 15.54
C SER A 255 -9.76 14.02 15.90
N GLU A 256 -9.28 15.17 16.36
CA GLU A 256 -7.92 15.36 16.90
C GLU A 256 -7.59 14.39 18.04
N GLU A 257 -8.60 13.74 18.62
CA GLU A 257 -8.43 12.70 19.62
C GLU A 257 -7.76 11.44 19.06
N ILE A 258 -8.01 11.11 17.77
CA ILE A 258 -7.53 9.87 17.13
C ILE A 258 -6.48 10.17 16.06
N TYR A 259 -6.63 11.27 15.32
CA TYR A 259 -5.75 11.64 14.24
C TYR A 259 -4.71 12.68 14.68
N GLN A 260 -3.60 12.75 13.93
CA GLN A 260 -2.65 13.86 13.99
C GLN A 260 -3.24 15.08 13.26
N GLU A 261 -2.58 16.23 13.36
CA GLU A 261 -2.97 17.48 12.69
C GLU A 261 -3.08 17.35 11.17
N ASP A 262 -2.44 16.34 10.58
CA ASP A 262 -2.49 16.10 9.13
C ASP A 262 -3.74 15.32 8.68
N HIS A 263 -4.60 14.89 9.61
CA HIS A 263 -5.83 14.13 9.38
C HIS A 263 -5.65 12.85 8.54
N VAL A 264 -4.42 12.42 8.35
CA VAL A 264 -4.04 11.19 7.62
C VAL A 264 -3.47 10.15 8.55
N HIS A 265 -2.57 10.56 9.43
CA HIS A 265 -1.94 9.66 10.39
C HIS A 265 -2.67 9.68 11.73
N ILE A 266 -2.83 8.51 12.34
CA ILE A 266 -3.37 8.44 13.68
C ILE A 266 -2.28 8.77 14.72
N ASN A 267 -2.71 9.35 15.82
CA ASN A 267 -1.86 9.65 16.97
C ASN A 267 -1.75 8.42 17.89
N TYR A 268 -1.02 8.55 19.00
CA TYR A 268 -0.85 7.46 19.95
C TYR A 268 -2.19 6.94 20.52
N GLN A 269 -3.16 7.83 20.80
CA GLN A 269 -4.50 7.43 21.25
C GLN A 269 -5.26 6.67 20.16
N GLY A 270 -5.09 7.07 18.89
CA GLY A 270 -5.63 6.32 17.74
C GLY A 270 -5.08 4.90 17.67
N TYR A 271 -3.78 4.70 17.94
CA TYR A 271 -3.22 3.36 18.04
C TYR A 271 -3.76 2.56 19.22
N HIS A 272 -4.07 3.18 20.37
CA HIS A 272 -4.74 2.48 21.46
C HIS A 272 -6.09 1.91 21.02
N VAL A 273 -6.88 2.66 20.27
CA VAL A 273 -8.18 2.20 19.75
C VAL A 273 -7.98 1.11 18.70
N LEU A 274 -7.12 1.35 17.73
CA LEU A 274 -6.82 0.43 16.62
C LEU A 274 -6.29 -0.92 17.14
N ASP A 275 -5.27 -0.90 17.98
CA ASP A 275 -4.62 -2.13 18.46
C ASP A 275 -5.50 -2.91 19.42
N SER A 276 -6.33 -2.21 20.23
CA SER A 276 -7.35 -2.87 21.02
C SER A 276 -8.33 -3.66 20.16
N CYS A 277 -8.78 -3.08 19.05
CA CYS A 277 -9.64 -3.76 18.08
C CYS A 277 -8.90 -4.95 17.42
N ILE A 278 -7.72 -4.72 16.87
CA ILE A 278 -6.93 -5.76 16.17
C ILE A 278 -6.68 -6.96 17.10
N VAL A 279 -6.22 -6.71 18.33
CA VAL A 279 -5.92 -7.76 19.30
C VAL A 279 -7.18 -8.54 19.68
N THR A 280 -8.31 -7.86 19.85
CA THR A 280 -9.58 -8.50 20.17
C THR A 280 -10.02 -9.44 19.06
N GLU A 281 -9.97 -8.98 17.81
CA GLU A 281 -10.36 -9.78 16.64
C GLU A 281 -9.39 -10.96 16.42
N ILE A 282 -8.08 -10.75 16.58
CA ILE A 282 -7.08 -11.83 16.50
C ILE A 282 -7.34 -12.92 17.55
N ILE A 283 -7.58 -12.55 18.80
CA ILE A 283 -7.80 -13.53 19.87
C ILE A 283 -9.12 -14.27 19.65
N HIS A 284 -10.15 -13.57 19.17
CA HIS A 284 -11.42 -14.20 18.82
C HIS A 284 -11.23 -15.22 17.68
N ASP A 285 -10.58 -14.84 16.58
CA ASP A 285 -10.27 -15.74 15.46
C ASP A 285 -9.41 -16.94 15.91
N TYR A 286 -8.38 -16.67 16.73
CA TYR A 286 -7.50 -17.70 17.27
C TYR A 286 -8.27 -18.73 18.10
N ASN A 287 -9.10 -18.30 19.04
CA ASN A 287 -9.91 -19.16 19.88
C ASN A 287 -10.96 -19.96 19.06
N LYS A 288 -11.57 -19.30 18.09
CA LYS A 288 -12.51 -19.96 17.16
C LYS A 288 -11.80 -21.07 16.36
N ARG A 289 -10.64 -20.80 15.82
CA ARG A 289 -9.85 -21.78 15.06
C ARG A 289 -9.33 -22.93 15.92
N ALA A 290 -8.89 -22.63 17.14
CA ALA A 290 -8.49 -23.67 18.10
C ALA A 290 -9.64 -24.61 18.44
N LYS A 291 -10.86 -24.09 18.54
CA LYS A 291 -12.06 -24.87 18.85
C LYS A 291 -12.56 -25.72 17.66
N TYR A 292 -12.44 -25.20 16.44
CA TYR A 292 -13.04 -25.83 15.24
C TYR A 292 -12.02 -26.30 14.20
N GLY A 293 -10.75 -25.91 14.32
CA GLY A 293 -9.68 -26.12 13.33
C GLY A 293 -8.72 -27.28 13.67
N ALA A 294 -8.96 -27.98 14.75
CA ALA A 294 -8.18 -29.17 15.09
C ALA A 294 -8.68 -30.43 14.33
N LYS A 295 -9.01 -30.25 13.05
CA LYS A 295 -9.31 -31.37 12.16
C LYS A 295 -8.41 -31.34 10.94
#